data_70ba0bffb092d8a3d103dff68e07c443
#
_entry.id   70ba0bffb092d8a3d103dff68e07c443
#
_cell.length_a   1.000
_cell.length_b   1.000
_cell.length_c   1.000
_cell.angle_alpha   90.00
_cell.angle_beta   90.00
_cell.angle_gamma   90.00
#
_symmetry.space_group_name_H-M   'P 1'
#
loop_
_entity.id
_entity.type
_entity.pdbx_description
1 polymer ?
#
loop_
_entity_poly.entity_id
_entity_poly.type
_entity_poly.pdbx_seq_one_letter_code
_entity_poly.pdbx_strand_id
1 'polypeptide(L)'
;MSNKMIEQIQETLINVDRALAAGVIANGTRSRFAEFLRSVRTQITQGRKISPGQRKYLGDIQTQCDETEIAAAAAWINDYNDDLREIAIICANYYESAPDSSNYFSEIRANVFANPSQHILSKREFTKMCMNRYSEKVVESTLSEPKFSKGQFIAVRSSNRLDMCPLETRTERRRYYDLHRKAARGE
;
A
#
# COMPACT_ATOMS: atom_id res chain seq x y z
N MET A 1 8.83 16.56 -38.38
CA MET A 1 8.15 16.46 -37.06
C MET A 1 7.78 15.02 -36.66
N SER A 2 7.41 14.17 -37.59
CA SER A 2 6.98 12.77 -37.34
C SER A 2 8.07 11.89 -36.74
N ASN A 3 9.30 11.95 -37.25
CA ASN A 3 10.41 11.08 -36.76
C ASN A 3 10.78 11.33 -35.29
N LYS A 4 10.89 12.61 -34.89
CA LYS A 4 11.23 12.96 -33.50
C LYS A 4 10.21 12.42 -32.49
N MET A 5 8.92 12.45 -32.84
CA MET A 5 7.87 11.91 -31.97
C MET A 5 7.87 10.39 -31.94
N ILE A 6 8.22 9.72 -33.03
CA ILE A 6 8.40 8.27 -33.07
C ILE A 6 9.58 7.84 -32.17
N GLU A 7 10.69 8.56 -32.23
CA GLU A 7 11.85 8.34 -31.35
C GLU A 7 11.46 8.52 -29.88
N GLN A 8 10.74 9.59 -29.54
CA GLN A 8 10.25 9.82 -28.17
C GLN A 8 9.34 8.68 -27.68
N ILE A 9 8.46 8.15 -28.53
CA ILE A 9 7.60 7.01 -28.17
C ILE A 9 8.43 5.74 -27.95
N GLN A 10 9.48 5.52 -28.73
CA GLN A 10 10.37 4.37 -28.54
C GLN A 10 11.15 4.47 -27.24
N GLU A 11 11.69 5.62 -26.91
CA GLU A 11 12.34 5.90 -25.64
C GLU A 11 11.37 5.71 -24.46
N THR A 12 10.16 6.25 -24.59
CA THR A 12 9.11 6.05 -23.56
C THR A 12 8.77 4.57 -23.35
N LEU A 13 8.74 3.75 -24.42
CA LEU A 13 8.53 2.30 -24.30
C LEU A 13 9.64 1.62 -23.49
N ILE A 14 10.89 2.00 -23.72
CA ILE A 14 12.04 1.50 -22.96
C ILE A 14 11.91 1.89 -21.49
N ASN A 15 11.55 3.15 -21.22
CA ASN A 15 11.36 3.64 -19.85
C ASN A 15 10.18 2.96 -19.14
N VAL A 16 9.11 2.61 -19.85
CA VAL A 16 7.99 1.81 -19.30
C VAL A 16 8.49 0.42 -18.84
N ASP A 17 9.34 -0.25 -19.61
CA ASP A 17 9.90 -1.54 -19.21
C ASP A 17 10.89 -1.40 -18.02
N ARG A 18 11.70 -0.35 -18.00
CA ARG A 18 12.60 -0.01 -16.87
C ARG A 18 11.79 0.33 -15.60
N ALA A 19 10.72 1.10 -15.74
CA ALA A 19 9.83 1.46 -14.63
C ALA A 19 9.11 0.22 -14.04
N LEU A 20 8.77 -0.77 -14.87
CA LEU A 20 8.27 -2.05 -14.39
C LEU A 20 9.34 -2.80 -13.60
N ALA A 21 10.54 -2.93 -14.15
CA ALA A 21 11.66 -3.63 -13.49
C ALA A 21 12.04 -2.98 -12.15
N ALA A 22 11.92 -1.66 -12.04
CA ALA A 22 12.15 -0.90 -10.81
C ALA A 22 10.94 -0.88 -9.84
N GLY A 23 9.80 -1.51 -10.20
CA GLY A 23 8.60 -1.54 -9.37
C GLY A 23 7.82 -0.20 -9.30
N VAL A 24 8.13 0.75 -10.16
CA VAL A 24 7.40 2.04 -10.28
C VAL A 24 5.97 1.81 -10.76
N ILE A 25 5.79 0.90 -11.71
CA ILE A 25 4.49 0.52 -12.26
C ILE A 25 4.24 -0.98 -12.15
N ALA A 26 2.97 -1.37 -12.10
CA ALA A 26 2.56 -2.78 -12.12
C ALA A 26 2.44 -3.33 -13.55
N ASN A 27 2.46 -4.67 -13.70
CA ASN A 27 2.33 -5.36 -14.99
C ASN A 27 1.11 -4.92 -15.81
N GLY A 28 -0.07 -4.80 -15.18
CA GLY A 28 -1.28 -4.36 -15.87
C GLY A 28 -1.19 -2.90 -16.36
N THR A 29 -0.47 -2.04 -15.66
CA THR A 29 -0.20 -0.65 -16.08
C THR A 29 0.77 -0.64 -17.25
N ARG A 30 1.83 -1.44 -17.18
CA ARG A 30 2.81 -1.62 -18.27
C ARG A 30 2.13 -2.04 -19.57
N SER A 31 1.25 -3.05 -19.52
CA SER A 31 0.54 -3.53 -20.69
C SER A 31 -0.30 -2.44 -21.34
N ARG A 32 -1.09 -1.70 -20.56
CA ARG A 32 -1.90 -0.57 -21.05
C ARG A 32 -1.05 0.55 -21.67
N PHE A 33 0.07 0.90 -21.04
CA PHE A 33 0.98 1.91 -21.57
C PHE A 33 1.60 1.48 -22.90
N ALA A 34 2.09 0.24 -22.96
CA ALA A 34 2.69 -0.31 -24.17
C ALA A 34 1.70 -0.41 -25.33
N GLU A 35 0.46 -0.82 -25.10
CA GLU A 35 -0.61 -0.86 -26.11
C GLU A 35 -0.92 0.55 -26.63
N PHE A 36 -1.11 1.50 -25.72
CA PHE A 36 -1.36 2.89 -26.09
C PHE A 36 -0.20 3.47 -26.93
N LEU A 37 1.04 3.32 -26.48
CA LEU A 37 2.22 3.83 -27.18
C LEU A 37 2.38 3.23 -28.57
N ARG A 38 2.15 1.91 -28.72
CA ARG A 38 2.16 1.24 -30.02
C ARG A 38 1.06 1.76 -30.94
N SER A 39 -0.15 1.97 -30.41
CA SER A 39 -1.29 2.53 -31.16
C SER A 39 -0.97 3.95 -31.66
N VAL A 40 -0.46 4.81 -30.78
CA VAL A 40 -0.07 6.20 -31.15
C VAL A 40 1.04 6.19 -32.18
N ARG A 41 2.06 5.33 -32.02
CA ARG A 41 3.13 5.17 -33.01
C ARG A 41 2.57 4.80 -34.39
N THR A 42 1.68 3.82 -34.46
CA THR A 42 1.03 3.39 -35.70
C THR A 42 0.25 4.53 -36.35
N GLN A 43 -0.51 5.31 -35.56
CA GLN A 43 -1.24 6.49 -36.12
C GLN A 43 -0.29 7.52 -36.73
N ILE A 44 0.82 7.83 -36.06
CA ILE A 44 1.80 8.79 -36.57
C ILE A 44 2.49 8.28 -37.84
N THR A 45 2.84 6.98 -37.88
CA THR A 45 3.43 6.35 -39.07
C THR A 45 2.49 6.38 -40.25
N GLN A 46 1.18 6.31 -40.01
CA GLN A 46 0.13 6.46 -41.04
C GLN A 46 -0.17 7.93 -41.42
N GLY A 47 0.59 8.89 -40.91
CA GLY A 47 0.38 10.31 -41.16
C GLY A 47 -0.82 10.92 -40.41
N ARG A 48 -1.43 10.19 -39.48
CA ARG A 48 -2.56 10.67 -38.69
C ARG A 48 -2.10 11.57 -37.56
N LYS A 49 -2.86 12.60 -37.23
CA LYS A 49 -2.60 13.49 -36.11
C LYS A 49 -3.09 12.84 -34.81
N ILE A 50 -2.31 12.94 -33.75
CA ILE A 50 -2.72 12.54 -32.39
C ILE A 50 -3.65 13.62 -31.81
N SER A 51 -4.65 13.18 -31.04
CA SER A 51 -5.59 14.08 -30.38
C SER A 51 -4.93 14.78 -29.17
N PRO A 52 -5.50 15.92 -28.71
CA PRO A 52 -5.00 16.57 -27.49
C PRO A 52 -5.02 15.63 -26.26
N GLY A 53 -6.06 14.79 -26.11
CA GLY A 53 -6.14 13.81 -25.04
C GLY A 53 -5.04 12.76 -25.12
N GLN A 54 -4.73 12.24 -26.32
CA GLN A 54 -3.62 11.31 -26.51
C GLN A 54 -2.28 11.95 -26.19
N ARG A 55 -2.09 13.23 -26.53
CA ARG A 55 -0.87 13.98 -26.23
C ARG A 55 -0.68 14.18 -24.72
N LYS A 56 -1.77 14.53 -24.01
CA LYS A 56 -1.77 14.63 -22.55
C LYS A 56 -1.40 13.29 -21.91
N TYR A 57 -2.06 12.21 -22.33
CA TYR A 57 -1.81 10.88 -21.76
C TYR A 57 -0.39 10.38 -22.05
N LEU A 58 0.18 10.70 -23.21
CA LEU A 58 1.60 10.45 -23.51
C LEU A 58 2.51 11.18 -22.51
N GLY A 59 2.25 12.46 -22.23
CA GLY A 59 2.98 13.23 -21.22
C GLY A 59 2.85 12.64 -19.82
N ASP A 60 1.66 12.19 -19.43
CA ASP A 60 1.43 11.53 -18.13
C ASP A 60 2.25 10.24 -17.99
N ILE A 61 2.35 9.43 -19.06
CA ILE A 61 3.20 8.22 -19.10
C ILE A 61 4.67 8.59 -18.98
N GLN A 62 5.13 9.60 -19.71
CA GLN A 62 6.51 10.06 -19.66
C GLN A 62 6.90 10.51 -18.25
N THR A 63 6.05 11.27 -17.60
CA THR A 63 6.27 11.71 -16.21
C THR A 63 6.30 10.55 -15.23
N GLN A 64 5.40 9.56 -15.38
CA GLN A 64 5.37 8.39 -14.49
C GLN A 64 6.55 7.44 -14.70
N CYS A 65 7.13 7.40 -15.87
CA CYS A 65 8.24 6.52 -16.23
C CYS A 65 9.54 7.32 -16.47
N ASP A 66 9.67 8.47 -15.82
CA ASP A 66 10.85 9.30 -15.91
C ASP A 66 12.06 8.65 -15.22
N GLU A 67 13.25 8.96 -15.68
CA GLU A 67 14.51 8.43 -15.12
C GLU A 67 14.69 8.78 -13.64
N THR A 68 14.21 9.95 -13.22
CA THR A 68 14.23 10.35 -11.81
C THR A 68 13.35 9.45 -10.93
N GLU A 69 12.17 9.08 -11.40
CA GLU A 69 11.28 8.15 -10.67
C GLU A 69 11.85 6.74 -10.64
N ILE A 70 12.45 6.29 -11.74
CA ILE A 70 13.12 4.98 -11.81
C ILE A 70 14.33 4.92 -10.87
N ALA A 71 15.15 5.98 -10.86
CA ALA A 71 16.30 6.07 -9.95
C ALA A 71 15.87 6.13 -8.47
N ALA A 72 14.81 6.88 -8.17
CA ALA A 72 14.26 6.95 -6.82
C ALA A 72 13.69 5.60 -6.35
N ALA A 73 13.09 4.83 -7.25
CA ALA A 73 12.62 3.48 -6.93
C ALA A 73 13.78 2.50 -6.71
N ALA A 74 14.84 2.59 -7.50
CA ALA A 74 16.05 1.79 -7.31
C ALA A 74 16.75 2.12 -5.98
N ALA A 75 16.85 3.40 -5.63
CA ALA A 75 17.36 3.82 -4.32
C ALA A 75 16.51 3.27 -3.18
N TRP A 76 15.17 3.33 -3.29
CA TRP A 76 14.26 2.77 -2.31
C TRP A 76 14.50 1.27 -2.04
N ILE A 77 14.75 0.48 -3.09
CA ILE A 77 15.04 -0.96 -2.93
C ILE A 77 16.29 -1.18 -2.06
N ASN A 78 17.31 -0.35 -2.24
CA ASN A 78 18.53 -0.42 -1.44
C ASN A 78 18.33 0.06 0.00
N ASP A 79 17.44 1.02 0.21
CA ASP A 79 17.12 1.58 1.53
C ASP A 79 16.11 0.71 2.31
N TYR A 80 15.48 -0.27 1.65
CA TYR A 80 14.46 -1.13 2.24
C TYR A 80 15.10 -2.11 3.24
N ASN A 81 15.07 -1.74 4.51
CA ASN A 81 15.74 -2.42 5.62
C ASN A 81 14.75 -3.29 6.45
N ASP A 82 15.26 -3.87 7.53
CA ASP A 82 14.47 -4.74 8.40
C ASP A 82 13.38 -3.98 9.16
N ASP A 83 13.60 -2.72 9.52
CA ASP A 83 12.59 -1.89 10.19
C ASP A 83 11.38 -1.66 9.26
N LEU A 84 11.62 -1.37 7.98
CA LEU A 84 10.57 -1.21 6.99
C LEU A 84 9.84 -2.54 6.73
N ARG A 85 10.55 -3.68 6.79
CA ARG A 85 9.93 -5.01 6.72
C ARG A 85 9.02 -5.26 7.91
N GLU A 86 9.47 -4.96 9.12
CA GLU A 86 8.66 -5.11 10.32
C GLU A 86 7.38 -4.26 10.25
N ILE A 87 7.49 -3.01 9.85
CA ILE A 87 6.34 -2.13 9.63
C ILE A 87 5.37 -2.75 8.60
N ALA A 88 5.88 -3.27 7.50
CA ALA A 88 5.04 -3.92 6.47
C ALA A 88 4.32 -5.16 7.02
N ILE A 89 4.98 -5.98 7.84
CA ILE A 89 4.39 -7.15 8.49
C ILE A 89 3.29 -6.74 9.49
N ILE A 90 3.53 -5.73 10.30
CA ILE A 90 2.54 -5.19 11.25
C ILE A 90 1.29 -4.74 10.50
N CYS A 91 1.47 -3.96 9.44
CA CYS A 91 0.36 -3.46 8.61
C CYS A 91 -0.37 -4.61 7.89
N ALA A 92 0.34 -5.58 7.34
CA ALA A 92 -0.25 -6.73 6.68
C ALA A 92 -1.12 -7.57 7.65
N ASN A 93 -0.62 -7.82 8.85
CA ASN A 93 -1.37 -8.52 9.91
C ASN A 93 -2.62 -7.75 10.33
N TYR A 94 -2.53 -6.43 10.46
CA TYR A 94 -3.68 -5.60 10.78
C TYR A 94 -4.79 -5.72 9.72
N TYR A 95 -4.45 -5.60 8.45
CA TYR A 95 -5.44 -5.72 7.36
C TYR A 95 -5.95 -7.15 7.16
N GLU A 96 -5.20 -8.18 7.57
CA GLU A 96 -5.66 -9.57 7.53
C GLU A 96 -6.68 -9.84 8.63
N SER A 97 -6.47 -9.29 9.82
CA SER A 97 -7.34 -9.51 10.99
C SER A 97 -8.60 -8.64 11.02
N ALA A 98 -8.66 -7.57 10.22
CA ALA A 98 -9.78 -6.65 10.23
C ALA A 98 -10.94 -7.15 9.33
N PRO A 99 -12.12 -7.45 9.89
CA PRO A 99 -13.22 -8.13 9.18
C PRO A 99 -13.75 -7.37 7.95
N ASP A 100 -13.69 -6.04 7.97
CA ASP A 100 -14.17 -5.19 6.86
C ASP A 100 -13.09 -4.91 5.81
N SER A 101 -11.87 -5.35 6.02
CA SER A 101 -10.72 -5.04 5.17
C SER A 101 -10.10 -6.25 4.46
N SER A 102 -10.78 -7.39 4.45
CA SER A 102 -10.28 -8.65 3.88
C SER A 102 -9.76 -8.53 2.45
N ASN A 103 -10.28 -7.58 1.67
CA ASN A 103 -9.86 -7.33 0.29
C ASN A 103 -8.85 -6.18 0.15
N TYR A 104 -8.59 -5.39 1.22
CA TYR A 104 -7.64 -4.30 1.13
C TYR A 104 -6.21 -4.84 1.05
N PHE A 105 -5.50 -4.40 0.01
CA PHE A 105 -4.09 -4.74 -0.20
C PHE A 105 -3.80 -6.25 -0.29
N SER A 106 -4.75 -7.07 -0.74
CA SER A 106 -4.64 -8.54 -0.77
C SER A 106 -3.36 -9.02 -1.49
N GLU A 107 -3.03 -8.46 -2.65
CA GLU A 107 -1.82 -8.80 -3.41
C GLU A 107 -0.54 -8.39 -2.66
N ILE A 108 -0.54 -7.19 -2.05
CA ILE A 108 0.61 -6.69 -1.28
C ILE A 108 0.83 -7.55 -0.04
N ARG A 109 -0.24 -7.90 0.69
CA ARG A 109 -0.19 -8.79 1.85
C ARG A 109 0.32 -10.17 1.48
N ALA A 110 -0.17 -10.73 0.38
CA ALA A 110 0.28 -12.02 -0.11
C ALA A 110 1.80 -12.03 -0.36
N ASN A 111 2.36 -10.97 -0.94
CA ASN A 111 3.80 -10.82 -1.12
C ASN A 111 4.56 -10.76 0.22
N VAL A 112 4.04 -10.02 1.21
CA VAL A 112 4.64 -9.94 2.54
C VAL A 112 4.65 -11.29 3.24
N PHE A 113 3.53 -12.03 3.20
CA PHE A 113 3.39 -13.32 3.88
C PHE A 113 4.13 -14.47 3.15
N ALA A 114 4.33 -14.37 1.83
CA ALA A 114 5.08 -15.36 1.08
C ALA A 114 6.55 -15.44 1.52
N ASN A 115 7.17 -14.30 1.85
CA ASN A 115 8.56 -14.21 2.29
C ASN A 115 8.74 -13.13 3.38
N PRO A 116 8.31 -13.37 4.62
CA PRO A 116 8.30 -12.33 5.67
C PRO A 116 9.67 -11.72 5.95
N SER A 117 10.75 -12.50 5.82
CA SER A 117 12.13 -12.07 6.10
C SER A 117 12.86 -11.46 4.89
N GLN A 118 12.33 -11.62 3.68
CA GLN A 118 13.04 -11.22 2.45
C GLN A 118 12.19 -10.41 1.48
N HIS A 119 10.90 -10.16 1.80
CA HIS A 119 10.07 -9.36 0.92
C HIS A 119 10.61 -7.93 0.78
N ILE A 120 10.48 -7.39 -0.41
CA ILE A 120 10.76 -5.99 -0.73
C ILE A 120 9.50 -5.43 -1.39
N LEU A 121 8.84 -4.51 -0.72
CA LEU A 121 7.72 -3.77 -1.31
C LEU A 121 8.28 -2.58 -2.11
N SER A 122 7.68 -2.31 -3.26
CA SER A 122 7.95 -1.05 -3.94
C SER A 122 7.56 0.15 -3.06
N LYS A 123 8.20 1.29 -3.25
CA LYS A 123 7.87 2.53 -2.52
C LYS A 123 6.37 2.83 -2.57
N ARG A 124 5.75 2.62 -3.73
CA ARG A 124 4.32 2.83 -3.94
C ARG A 124 3.45 1.88 -3.11
N GLU A 125 3.79 0.60 -3.07
CA GLU A 125 3.07 -0.41 -2.28
C GLU A 125 3.21 -0.13 -0.80
N PHE A 126 4.43 0.15 -0.35
CA PHE A 126 4.71 0.51 1.04
C PHE A 126 3.94 1.76 1.46
N THR A 127 4.02 2.85 0.69
CA THR A 127 3.29 4.08 0.98
C THR A 127 1.78 3.82 1.05
N LYS A 128 1.24 3.06 0.11
CA LYS A 128 -0.20 2.77 0.05
C LYS A 128 -0.69 1.95 1.24
N MET A 129 0.06 0.94 1.68
CA MET A 129 -0.35 0.06 2.77
C MET A 129 0.09 0.58 4.14
N CYS A 130 1.31 1.13 4.28
CA CYS A 130 1.91 1.42 5.58
C CYS A 130 1.85 2.91 5.97
N MET A 131 1.83 3.84 5.00
CA MET A 131 1.86 5.29 5.27
C MET A 131 0.48 5.94 5.17
N ASN A 132 -0.56 5.25 5.57
CA ASN A 132 -1.88 5.86 5.72
C ASN A 132 -2.21 6.03 7.21
N ARG A 133 -3.14 6.95 7.51
CA ARG A 133 -3.50 7.34 8.88
C ARG A 133 -3.87 6.16 9.81
N TYR A 134 -4.42 5.07 9.25
CA TYR A 134 -4.80 3.90 10.05
C TYR A 134 -3.58 3.05 10.38
N SER A 135 -2.77 2.75 9.38
CA SER A 135 -1.55 1.98 9.52
C SER A 135 -0.53 2.66 10.44
N GLU A 136 -0.35 3.98 10.32
CA GLU A 136 0.54 4.74 11.20
C GLU A 136 0.17 4.57 12.67
N LYS A 137 -1.13 4.65 13.00
CA LYS A 137 -1.61 4.44 14.38
C LYS A 137 -1.39 3.01 14.86
N VAL A 138 -1.55 2.03 13.99
CA VAL A 138 -1.32 0.62 14.32
C VAL A 138 0.15 0.37 14.59
N VAL A 139 1.04 0.87 13.73
CA VAL A 139 2.49 0.77 13.89
C VAL A 139 2.93 1.46 15.19
N GLU A 140 2.50 2.70 15.42
CA GLU A 140 2.78 3.43 16.65
C GLU A 140 2.33 2.65 17.90
N SER A 141 1.11 2.10 17.86
CA SER A 141 0.56 1.32 18.97
C SER A 141 1.30 -0.01 19.20
N THR A 142 1.81 -0.63 18.14
CA THR A 142 2.48 -1.93 18.23
C THR A 142 3.94 -1.79 18.68
N LEU A 143 4.62 -0.75 18.21
CA LEU A 143 6.03 -0.48 18.55
C LEU A 143 6.19 0.32 19.85
N SER A 144 5.12 0.97 20.35
CA SER A 144 5.17 1.64 21.65
C SER A 144 5.21 0.65 22.80
N GLU A 145 5.90 1.01 23.88
CA GLU A 145 5.83 0.23 25.11
C GLU A 145 4.38 0.11 25.61
N PRO A 146 3.95 -1.08 26.04
CA PRO A 146 2.60 -1.27 26.53
C PRO A 146 2.36 -0.36 27.74
N LYS A 147 1.31 0.45 27.68
CA LYS A 147 0.92 1.38 28.77
C LYS A 147 0.61 0.67 30.08
N PHE A 148 0.41 -0.64 30.03
CA PHE A 148 0.00 -1.44 31.18
C PHE A 148 0.81 -2.72 31.25
N SER A 149 1.27 -3.08 32.44
CA SER A 149 1.99 -4.31 32.70
C SER A 149 1.04 -5.52 32.75
N LYS A 150 1.54 -6.71 32.40
CA LYS A 150 0.77 -7.94 32.53
C LYS A 150 0.33 -8.15 33.99
N GLY A 151 -0.98 -8.31 34.20
CA GLY A 151 -1.58 -8.45 35.54
C GLY A 151 -2.09 -7.14 36.15
N GLN A 152 -1.90 -6.00 35.49
CA GLN A 152 -2.44 -4.73 35.96
C GLN A 152 -3.95 -4.64 35.64
N PHE A 153 -4.73 -4.25 36.64
CA PHE A 153 -6.17 -4.00 36.44
C PHE A 153 -6.39 -2.70 35.67
N ILE A 154 -7.17 -2.76 34.60
CA ILE A 154 -7.51 -1.62 33.77
C ILE A 154 -9.02 -1.36 33.86
N ALA A 155 -9.41 -0.17 34.28
CA ALA A 155 -10.79 0.28 34.20
C ALA A 155 -11.08 0.79 32.78
N VAL A 156 -11.91 0.08 32.02
CA VAL A 156 -12.35 0.53 30.70
C VAL A 156 -13.38 1.66 30.90
N ARG A 157 -13.12 2.83 30.33
CA ARG A 157 -14.09 3.93 30.35
C ARG A 157 -15.38 3.50 29.68
N SER A 158 -16.52 3.82 30.28
CA SER A 158 -17.86 3.49 29.75
C SER A 158 -18.19 4.09 28.38
N SER A 159 -17.41 5.07 27.95
CA SER A 159 -17.50 5.68 26.61
C SER A 159 -16.82 4.88 25.49
N ASN A 160 -15.95 3.93 25.83
CA ASN A 160 -15.38 3.05 24.84
C ASN A 160 -16.40 1.95 24.55
N ARG A 161 -16.98 2.00 23.35
CA ARG A 161 -17.97 1.02 22.91
C ARG A 161 -17.41 -0.38 23.02
N LEU A 162 -18.28 -1.27 23.46
CA LEU A 162 -18.10 -2.72 23.61
C LEU A 162 -17.78 -3.48 22.33
N ASP A 163 -17.67 -2.81 21.20
CA ASP A 163 -17.48 -3.41 19.89
C ASP A 163 -16.14 -4.18 19.76
N MET A 164 -15.24 -4.00 20.72
CA MET A 164 -13.98 -4.74 20.80
C MET A 164 -13.97 -5.89 21.82
N CYS A 165 -15.09 -6.20 22.43
CA CYS A 165 -15.17 -7.33 23.36
C CYS A 165 -15.52 -8.62 22.58
N PRO A 166 -14.70 -9.68 22.67
CA PRO A 166 -14.93 -10.93 21.92
C PRO A 166 -16.14 -11.74 22.42
N LEU A 167 -17.01 -11.13 23.23
CA LEU A 167 -18.18 -11.78 23.79
C LEU A 167 -19.34 -11.71 22.80
N GLU A 168 -19.84 -12.89 22.42
CA GLU A 168 -20.83 -13.05 21.35
C GLU A 168 -22.23 -12.56 21.74
N THR A 169 -22.60 -12.61 23.01
CA THR A 169 -23.94 -12.28 23.45
C THR A 169 -24.03 -10.99 24.28
N ARG A 170 -25.19 -10.29 24.19
CA ARG A 170 -25.47 -9.09 24.99
C ARG A 170 -25.44 -9.37 26.50
N THR A 171 -25.79 -10.59 26.91
CA THR A 171 -25.81 -11.04 28.31
C THR A 171 -24.39 -11.24 28.85
N GLU A 172 -23.49 -11.83 28.07
CA GLU A 172 -22.07 -12.00 28.43
C GLU A 172 -21.36 -10.66 28.55
N ARG A 173 -21.63 -9.75 27.60
CA ARG A 173 -21.11 -8.37 27.64
C ARG A 173 -21.54 -7.66 28.94
N ARG A 174 -22.82 -7.82 29.35
CA ARG A 174 -23.35 -7.20 30.58
C ARG A 174 -22.69 -7.77 31.83
N ARG A 175 -22.51 -9.10 31.92
CA ARG A 175 -21.81 -9.78 33.02
C ARG A 175 -20.35 -9.34 33.10
N TYR A 176 -19.67 -9.24 31.98
CA TYR A 176 -18.29 -8.76 31.90
C TYR A 176 -18.15 -7.33 32.47
N TYR A 177 -19.09 -6.43 32.12
CA TYR A 177 -19.10 -5.06 32.64
C TYR A 177 -19.40 -5.00 34.12
N ASP A 178 -20.33 -5.78 34.60
CA ASP A 178 -20.69 -5.79 36.03
C ASP A 178 -19.52 -6.31 36.87
N LEU A 179 -18.80 -7.33 36.40
CA LEU A 179 -17.57 -7.83 37.04
C LEU A 179 -16.48 -6.78 37.07
N HIS A 180 -16.23 -6.12 35.96
CA HIS A 180 -15.21 -5.06 35.90
C HIS A 180 -15.59 -3.83 36.70
N ARG A 181 -16.87 -3.49 36.77
CA ARG A 181 -17.35 -2.38 37.58
C ARG A 181 -17.21 -2.68 39.10
N LYS A 182 -17.44 -3.92 39.52
CA LYS A 182 -17.22 -4.37 40.89
C LYS A 182 -15.73 -4.37 41.24
N ALA A 183 -14.89 -4.94 40.38
CA ALA A 183 -13.44 -4.92 40.56
C ALA A 183 -12.86 -3.49 40.65
N ALA A 184 -13.37 -2.54 39.86
CA ALA A 184 -12.97 -1.12 39.92
C ALA A 184 -13.41 -0.41 41.20
N ARG A 185 -14.40 -0.96 41.93
CA ARG A 185 -14.86 -0.44 43.24
C ARG A 185 -14.23 -1.14 44.43
N GLY A 186 -13.40 -2.17 44.21
CA GLY A 186 -12.81 -2.99 45.26
C GLY A 186 -13.79 -3.93 45.96
N GLU A 187 -14.90 -4.28 45.27
CA GLU A 187 -15.91 -5.23 45.75
C GLU A 187 -15.65 -6.67 45.26
#